data_48264fa15b1b25c691a39308d19c6524
#
_entry.id   48264fa15b1b25c691a39308d19c6524
#
_cell.length_a   1.000
_cell.length_b   1.000
_cell.length_c   1.000
_cell.angle_alpha   90.00
_cell.angle_beta   90.00
_cell.angle_gamma   90.00
#
_symmetry.space_group_name_H-M   'P 1'
#
loop_
_entity.id
_entity.type
_entity.pdbx_description
1 polymer ?
#
loop_
_entity_poly.entity_id
_entity_poly.type
_entity_poly.pdbx_seq_one_letter_code
_entity_poly.pdbx_strand_id
1 'polypeptide(L)'
;TLCQRACSGPGPSLRPDQLEAGVKSGAVTVFMPSEGSAVGILSAMTKPQVPAAHNVLRILALLSTTDAPISATRIQRELDLPRSTTYHLLRELEDSGFVVHLRKPGTYGLGLASYRMAQAYTTQQPLVRLATKPLARIAQLAGGSAHLTRLAGPEIVYLHEVRAPGAVSLVTEVGVRLPSLKTASGRIMLAQLPEAELRAAYNSSGERRRYSEVKEELSAYRRQGFATEHEAISRGQESVAVAVLDHLSRPAAALAVTFPVGSADTQQLVSALEGAADGLRAQFFGNV
;
A
#
# COMPACT_ATOMS: atom_id res chain seq x y z
N THR A 1 -42.67 -38.23 -18.39
CA THR A 1 -43.81 -38.46 -17.48
C THR A 1 -43.80 -37.33 -16.43
N LEU A 2 -44.57 -36.30 -16.68
CA LEU A 2 -45.63 -35.67 -15.84
C LEU A 2 -45.28 -35.44 -14.37
N CYS A 3 -45.26 -34.22 -13.86
CA CYS A 3 -46.41 -33.43 -13.49
C CYS A 3 -46.07 -31.96 -13.22
N GLN A 4 -46.75 -31.07 -13.93
CA GLN A 4 -46.94 -29.66 -13.58
C GLN A 4 -47.96 -29.54 -12.41
N ARG A 5 -47.75 -28.60 -11.51
CA ARG A 5 -48.85 -27.78 -10.95
C ARG A 5 -48.37 -26.45 -10.44
N ALA A 6 -48.99 -25.43 -10.99
CA ALA A 6 -48.92 -24.03 -10.60
C ALA A 6 -49.72 -23.80 -9.31
N CYS A 7 -49.28 -22.80 -8.54
CA CYS A 7 -50.16 -22.04 -7.65
C CYS A 7 -49.75 -20.57 -7.65
N SER A 8 -50.54 -19.77 -8.30
CA SER A 8 -50.58 -18.29 -8.27
C SER A 8 -51.26 -17.80 -7.00
N GLY A 9 -50.68 -16.78 -6.38
CA GLY A 9 -51.39 -15.96 -5.37
C GLY A 9 -50.70 -14.61 -5.23
N PRO A 10 -51.37 -13.48 -5.34
CA PRO A 10 -50.78 -12.15 -5.31
C PRO A 10 -50.47 -11.71 -3.89
N GLY A 11 -49.26 -11.28 -3.61
CA GLY A 11 -48.86 -10.59 -2.40
C GLY A 11 -49.20 -9.09 -2.45
N PRO A 12 -49.40 -8.42 -1.33
CA PRO A 12 -49.93 -7.06 -1.27
C PRO A 12 -48.93 -5.98 -1.69
N SER A 13 -49.47 -5.03 -2.47
CA SER A 13 -48.79 -3.81 -2.89
C SER A 13 -48.57 -2.87 -1.68
N LEU A 14 -47.31 -2.55 -1.42
CA LEU A 14 -46.97 -1.46 -0.50
C LEU A 14 -46.96 -0.12 -1.26
N ARG A 15 -47.61 0.88 -0.69
CA ARG A 15 -47.71 2.26 -1.19
C ARG A 15 -46.41 3.05 -0.96
N PRO A 16 -46.10 4.05 -1.81
CA PRO A 16 -44.82 4.78 -1.76
C PRO A 16 -44.88 6.09 -0.96
N ASP A 17 -45.34 6.13 0.26
CA ASP A 17 -45.53 7.41 1.00
C ASP A 17 -44.96 7.43 2.42
N GLN A 18 -43.96 6.61 2.75
CA GLN A 18 -43.32 6.69 4.07
C GLN A 18 -41.80 6.44 4.01
N LEU A 19 -41.04 7.36 3.41
CA LEU A 19 -39.59 7.43 3.56
C LEU A 19 -39.11 8.89 3.54
N GLU A 20 -39.53 9.64 4.57
CA GLU A 20 -38.81 10.84 4.98
C GLU A 20 -38.43 10.69 6.45
N ALA A 21 -37.18 10.32 6.72
CA ALA A 21 -36.53 10.53 8.01
C ALA A 21 -35.01 10.57 7.88
N GLY A 22 -34.48 11.78 7.76
CA GLY A 22 -33.31 12.21 8.52
C GLY A 22 -31.96 11.56 8.27
N VAL A 23 -31.30 11.84 7.14
CA VAL A 23 -29.85 11.69 7.06
C VAL A 23 -29.19 12.90 7.73
N LYS A 24 -28.74 12.74 8.98
CA LYS A 24 -27.82 13.70 9.61
C LYS A 24 -26.42 13.50 9.04
N SER A 25 -25.98 14.48 8.24
CA SER A 25 -24.61 14.67 7.79
C SER A 25 -23.68 14.81 9.00
N GLY A 26 -22.93 13.79 9.32
CA GLY A 26 -21.80 13.83 10.25
C GLY A 26 -20.53 14.13 9.49
N ALA A 27 -20.07 15.37 9.50
CA ALA A 27 -18.77 15.75 9.00
C ALA A 27 -17.67 15.00 9.76
N VAL A 28 -16.93 14.12 9.10
CA VAL A 28 -15.74 13.48 9.65
C VAL A 28 -14.58 14.46 9.50
N THR A 29 -14.29 15.21 10.57
CA THR A 29 -13.07 16.01 10.67
C THR A 29 -11.90 15.08 10.96
N VAL A 30 -11.07 14.83 9.97
CA VAL A 30 -9.81 14.09 10.15
C VAL A 30 -8.78 15.04 10.75
N PHE A 31 -8.53 14.87 12.04
CA PHE A 31 -7.45 15.56 12.75
C PHE A 31 -6.16 14.75 12.64
N MET A 32 -5.11 15.35 12.09
CA MET A 32 -3.77 14.74 12.00
C MET A 32 -2.96 15.11 13.25
N PRO A 33 -2.44 14.17 14.03
CA PRO A 33 -1.43 14.46 15.04
C PRO A 33 -0.03 14.42 14.44
N SER A 34 0.79 15.37 14.82
CA SER A 34 2.22 15.48 14.60
C SER A 34 2.99 14.49 15.47
N GLU A 35 4.01 13.87 14.88
CA GLU A 35 5.16 13.19 15.43
C GLU A 35 5.00 11.93 16.32
N GLY A 36 5.60 10.84 15.84
CA GLY A 36 6.19 9.78 16.65
C GLY A 36 5.39 8.50 16.79
N SER A 37 5.85 7.47 16.11
CA SER A 37 5.47 6.07 16.30
C SER A 37 4.28 5.58 15.44
N ALA A 38 4.49 4.50 14.70
CA ALA A 38 3.49 3.80 13.89
C ALA A 38 2.26 3.28 14.70
N VAL A 39 2.28 3.42 16.02
CA VAL A 39 1.15 3.16 16.95
C VAL A 39 0.17 4.35 16.99
N GLY A 40 0.54 5.54 16.48
CA GLY A 40 -0.27 6.76 16.55
C GLY A 40 -1.48 6.82 15.61
N ILE A 41 -1.61 5.91 14.66
CA ILE A 41 -2.70 5.95 13.66
C ILE A 41 -4.05 5.50 14.24
N LEU A 42 -4.07 4.82 15.39
CA LEU A 42 -5.29 4.33 16.03
C LEU A 42 -5.70 5.11 17.30
N SER A 43 -5.04 6.22 17.62
CA SER A 43 -5.26 6.95 18.88
C SER A 43 -5.83 8.35 18.69
N ALA A 44 -7.00 8.47 18.04
CA ALA A 44 -7.83 9.68 18.09
C ALA A 44 -9.24 9.35 18.56
N MET A 45 -9.44 9.36 19.88
CA MET A 45 -10.57 9.87 20.66
C MET A 45 -12.00 9.52 20.23
N THR A 46 -12.29 8.25 19.95
CA THR A 46 -13.63 7.72 20.20
C THR A 46 -13.49 6.44 21.01
N LYS A 47 -14.23 6.37 22.13
CA LYS A 47 -14.28 5.14 22.94
C LYS A 47 -14.66 3.99 22.00
N PRO A 48 -13.83 2.94 21.85
CA PRO A 48 -14.08 1.92 20.84
C PRO A 48 -15.44 1.27 21.08
N GLN A 49 -16.29 1.22 20.05
CA GLN A 49 -17.63 0.61 20.15
C GLN A 49 -17.55 -0.87 20.52
N VAL A 50 -16.49 -1.56 20.09
CA VAL A 50 -16.22 -2.96 20.40
C VAL A 50 -14.79 -3.10 20.94
N PRO A 51 -14.59 -2.94 22.26
CA PRO A 51 -13.25 -2.91 22.87
C PRO A 51 -12.42 -4.15 22.60
N ALA A 52 -13.02 -5.34 22.58
CA ALA A 52 -12.31 -6.60 22.32
C ALA A 52 -11.73 -6.62 20.90
N ALA A 53 -12.52 -6.28 19.88
CA ALA A 53 -12.05 -6.21 18.49
C ALA A 53 -10.95 -5.16 18.32
N HIS A 54 -11.10 -3.99 18.95
CA HIS A 54 -10.08 -2.95 18.93
C HIS A 54 -8.74 -3.47 19.49
N ASN A 55 -8.75 -4.15 20.63
CA ASN A 55 -7.55 -4.67 21.25
C ASN A 55 -6.91 -5.82 20.45
N VAL A 56 -7.71 -6.68 19.79
CA VAL A 56 -7.22 -7.69 18.85
C VAL A 56 -6.42 -7.04 17.72
N LEU A 57 -6.97 -5.99 17.09
CA LEU A 57 -6.29 -5.26 16.02
C LEU A 57 -5.00 -4.59 16.50
N ARG A 58 -4.98 -4.03 17.72
CA ARG A 58 -3.76 -3.47 18.33
C ARG A 58 -2.67 -4.52 18.56
N ILE A 59 -3.03 -5.72 19.01
CA ILE A 59 -2.08 -6.83 19.18
C ILE A 59 -1.48 -7.22 17.82
N LEU A 60 -2.29 -7.42 16.79
CA LEU A 60 -1.81 -7.75 15.45
C LEU A 60 -0.92 -6.64 14.87
N ALA A 61 -1.30 -5.38 15.04
CA ALA A 61 -0.51 -4.23 14.61
C ALA A 61 0.85 -4.18 15.33
N LEU A 62 0.90 -4.43 16.65
CA LEU A 62 2.15 -4.49 17.40
C LEU A 62 3.04 -5.62 16.90
N LEU A 63 2.51 -6.83 16.74
CA LEU A 63 3.27 -7.99 16.25
C LEU A 63 3.79 -7.79 14.82
N SER A 64 3.10 -7.02 13.99
CA SER A 64 3.53 -6.73 12.61
C SER A 64 4.71 -5.75 12.52
N THR A 65 5.01 -5.02 13.58
CA THR A 65 6.12 -4.05 13.65
C THR A 65 7.36 -4.58 14.37
N THR A 66 7.31 -5.82 14.88
CA THR A 66 8.44 -6.45 15.61
C THR A 66 9.14 -7.47 14.73
N ASP A 67 10.49 -7.43 14.71
CA ASP A 67 11.33 -8.35 13.92
C ASP A 67 11.37 -9.78 14.51
N ALA A 68 10.95 -9.95 15.75
CA ALA A 68 10.96 -11.24 16.45
C ALA A 68 9.72 -11.41 17.33
N PRO A 69 9.31 -12.68 17.59
CA PRO A 69 8.23 -12.99 18.52
C PRO A 69 8.47 -12.40 19.91
N ILE A 70 7.44 -11.83 20.53
CA ILE A 70 7.53 -11.13 21.82
C ILE A 70 6.68 -11.81 22.90
N SER A 71 7.04 -11.59 24.19
CA SER A 71 6.31 -12.18 25.31
C SER A 71 4.94 -11.50 25.55
N ALA A 72 3.99 -12.24 26.15
CA ALA A 72 2.70 -11.69 26.57
C ALA A 72 2.88 -10.49 27.53
N THR A 73 3.87 -10.51 28.38
CA THR A 73 4.18 -9.40 29.30
C THR A 73 4.60 -8.13 28.54
N ARG A 74 5.34 -8.28 27.45
CA ARG A 74 5.71 -7.14 26.60
C ARG A 74 4.47 -6.57 25.91
N ILE A 75 3.59 -7.44 25.36
CA ILE A 75 2.33 -7.02 24.74
C ILE A 75 1.45 -6.26 25.75
N GLN A 76 1.30 -6.77 26.96
CA GLN A 76 0.55 -6.10 28.04
C GLN A 76 1.06 -4.69 28.30
N ARG A 77 2.36 -4.54 28.46
CA ARG A 77 3.00 -3.26 28.77
C ARG A 77 2.87 -2.25 27.62
N GLU A 78 3.12 -2.68 26.40
CA GLU A 78 3.10 -1.76 25.23
C GLU A 78 1.68 -1.33 24.85
N LEU A 79 0.68 -2.17 25.14
CA LEU A 79 -0.72 -1.88 24.81
C LEU A 79 -1.56 -1.44 26.00
N ASP A 80 -0.98 -1.39 27.22
CA ASP A 80 -1.67 -1.11 28.48
C ASP A 80 -2.94 -1.99 28.66
N LEU A 81 -2.78 -3.31 28.50
CA LEU A 81 -3.87 -4.25 28.62
C LEU A 81 -3.80 -5.04 29.92
N PRO A 82 -4.95 -5.33 30.58
CA PRO A 82 -4.99 -6.23 31.72
C PRO A 82 -4.50 -7.62 31.34
N ARG A 83 -3.82 -8.29 32.27
CA ARG A 83 -3.21 -9.62 32.05
C ARG A 83 -4.23 -10.65 31.55
N SER A 84 -5.39 -10.76 32.22
CA SER A 84 -6.45 -11.69 31.82
C SER A 84 -6.94 -11.43 30.41
N THR A 85 -7.23 -10.16 30.08
CA THR A 85 -7.67 -9.74 28.76
C THR A 85 -6.64 -10.11 27.67
N THR A 86 -5.35 -9.85 27.93
CA THR A 86 -4.29 -10.17 26.96
C THR A 86 -4.25 -11.66 26.65
N TYR A 87 -4.28 -12.54 27.68
CA TYR A 87 -4.25 -13.98 27.45
C TYR A 87 -5.51 -14.50 26.75
N HIS A 88 -6.70 -13.96 27.06
CA HIS A 88 -7.93 -14.31 26.35
C HIS A 88 -7.84 -13.95 24.87
N LEU A 89 -7.41 -12.71 24.55
CA LEU A 89 -7.26 -12.27 23.16
C LEU A 89 -6.18 -13.03 22.40
N LEU A 90 -5.04 -13.33 23.05
CA LEU A 90 -3.98 -14.12 22.42
C LEU A 90 -4.44 -15.54 22.11
N ARG A 91 -5.27 -16.15 22.98
CA ARG A 91 -5.85 -17.47 22.75
C ARG A 91 -6.79 -17.45 21.54
N GLU A 92 -7.72 -16.50 21.46
CA GLU A 92 -8.60 -16.36 20.28
C GLU A 92 -7.82 -16.16 18.98
N LEU A 93 -6.72 -15.39 19.04
CA LEU A 93 -5.83 -15.16 17.90
C LEU A 93 -5.03 -16.41 17.54
N GLU A 94 -4.61 -17.22 18.52
CA GLU A 94 -3.94 -18.51 18.31
C GLU A 94 -4.91 -19.53 17.73
N ASP A 95 -6.11 -19.67 18.29
CA ASP A 95 -7.15 -20.61 17.84
C ASP A 95 -7.61 -20.29 16.40
N SER A 96 -7.63 -19.01 16.02
CA SER A 96 -7.92 -18.56 14.65
C SER A 96 -6.70 -18.57 13.70
N GLY A 97 -5.52 -18.91 14.20
CA GLY A 97 -4.28 -19.03 13.43
C GLY A 97 -3.62 -17.69 13.04
N PHE A 98 -4.11 -16.55 13.55
CA PHE A 98 -3.48 -15.23 13.31
C PHE A 98 -2.20 -15.03 14.10
N VAL A 99 -2.07 -15.71 15.24
CA VAL A 99 -0.90 -15.69 16.11
C VAL A 99 -0.42 -17.11 16.34
N VAL A 100 0.87 -17.29 16.52
CA VAL A 100 1.50 -18.54 16.94
C VAL A 100 2.16 -18.35 18.29
N HIS A 101 1.91 -19.28 19.21
CA HIS A 101 2.58 -19.32 20.52
C HIS A 101 3.79 -20.25 20.48
N LEU A 102 4.98 -19.69 20.55
CA LEU A 102 6.23 -20.43 20.70
C LEU A 102 6.45 -20.75 22.19
N ARG A 103 6.04 -21.96 22.62
CA ARG A 103 6.06 -22.38 24.03
C ARG A 103 7.44 -22.28 24.68
N LYS A 104 8.49 -22.47 23.92
CA LYS A 104 9.87 -22.17 24.27
C LYS A 104 10.43 -21.19 23.24
N PRO A 105 10.63 -19.93 23.55
CA PRO A 105 10.80 -19.24 24.85
C PRO A 105 9.54 -18.61 25.50
N GLY A 106 8.34 -18.98 25.13
CA GLY A 106 7.11 -18.39 25.69
C GLY A 106 6.74 -17.06 25.04
N THR A 107 6.89 -16.98 23.72
CA THR A 107 6.66 -15.77 22.92
C THR A 107 5.57 -15.98 21.88
N TYR A 108 5.01 -14.89 21.41
CA TYR A 108 3.93 -14.84 20.42
C TYR A 108 4.43 -14.12 19.16
N GLY A 109 4.17 -14.70 18.00
CA GLY A 109 4.46 -14.14 16.69
C GLY A 109 3.26 -14.20 15.76
N LEU A 110 3.36 -13.62 14.55
CA LEU A 110 2.31 -13.74 13.54
C LEU A 110 2.19 -15.20 13.06
N GLY A 111 0.94 -15.67 12.95
CA GLY A 111 0.61 -17.01 12.48
C GLY A 111 0.30 -17.06 10.97
N LEU A 112 0.01 -18.27 10.47
CA LEU A 112 -0.23 -18.52 9.03
C LEU A 112 -1.44 -17.78 8.48
N ALA A 113 -2.48 -17.49 9.28
CA ALA A 113 -3.63 -16.73 8.83
C ALA A 113 -3.24 -15.28 8.47
N SER A 114 -2.32 -14.67 9.20
CA SER A 114 -1.76 -13.35 8.88
C SER A 114 -1.02 -13.36 7.54
N TYR A 115 -0.25 -14.40 7.24
CA TYR A 115 0.41 -14.58 5.95
C TYR A 115 -0.62 -14.74 4.81
N ARG A 116 -1.65 -15.58 4.99
CA ARG A 116 -2.72 -15.73 4.00
C ARG A 116 -3.46 -14.44 3.73
N MET A 117 -3.70 -13.62 4.76
CA MET A 117 -4.34 -12.33 4.62
C MET A 117 -3.45 -11.35 3.82
N ALA A 118 -2.14 -11.35 4.05
CA ALA A 118 -1.18 -10.57 3.26
C ALA A 118 -1.15 -11.02 1.79
N GLN A 119 -1.18 -12.32 1.52
CA GLN A 119 -1.28 -12.85 0.15
C GLN A 119 -2.60 -12.46 -0.53
N ALA A 120 -3.73 -12.60 0.17
CA ALA A 120 -5.02 -12.17 -0.35
C ALA A 120 -5.07 -10.66 -0.62
N TYR A 121 -4.42 -9.86 0.21
CA TYR A 121 -4.30 -8.42 0.00
C TYR A 121 -3.64 -8.09 -1.34
N THR A 122 -2.56 -8.79 -1.73
CA THR A 122 -1.88 -8.56 -3.00
C THR A 122 -2.77 -8.88 -4.21
N THR A 123 -3.61 -9.91 -4.11
CA THR A 123 -4.53 -10.31 -5.19
C THR A 123 -5.82 -9.51 -5.24
N GLN A 124 -6.28 -8.99 -4.10
CA GLN A 124 -7.52 -8.23 -3.97
C GLN A 124 -7.31 -6.71 -4.09
N GLN A 125 -6.08 -6.23 -4.22
CA GLN A 125 -5.81 -4.79 -4.31
C GLN A 125 -6.48 -4.17 -5.55
N PRO A 126 -7.47 -3.29 -5.39
CA PRO A 126 -8.09 -2.61 -6.52
C PRO A 126 -7.07 -1.87 -7.39
N LEU A 127 -6.05 -1.28 -6.77
CA LEU A 127 -4.98 -0.56 -7.46
C LEU A 127 -4.18 -1.46 -8.41
N VAL A 128 -3.81 -2.69 -8.00
CA VAL A 128 -3.13 -3.67 -8.85
C VAL A 128 -4.01 -4.07 -10.04
N ARG A 129 -5.28 -4.38 -9.78
CA ARG A 129 -6.24 -4.75 -10.84
C ARG A 129 -6.42 -3.63 -11.87
N LEU A 130 -6.54 -2.39 -11.40
CA LEU A 130 -6.70 -1.22 -12.27
C LEU A 130 -5.41 -0.92 -13.06
N ALA A 131 -4.24 -1.13 -12.45
CA ALA A 131 -2.95 -0.88 -13.08
C ALA A 131 -2.56 -1.92 -14.14
N THR A 132 -3.05 -3.17 -14.05
CA THR A 132 -2.59 -4.28 -14.90
C THR A 132 -2.72 -3.98 -16.40
N LYS A 133 -3.88 -3.48 -16.86
CA LYS A 133 -4.09 -3.19 -18.29
C LYS A 133 -3.25 -2.00 -18.80
N PRO A 134 -3.22 -0.83 -18.10
CA PRO A 134 -2.32 0.25 -18.45
C PRO A 134 -0.85 -0.17 -18.50
N LEU A 135 -0.36 -0.90 -17.47
CA LEU A 135 1.02 -1.37 -17.42
C LEU A 135 1.36 -2.31 -18.59
N ALA A 136 0.42 -3.20 -18.99
CA ALA A 136 0.66 -4.07 -20.13
C ALA A 136 0.86 -3.29 -21.44
N ARG A 137 0.09 -2.21 -21.67
CA ARG A 137 0.26 -1.32 -22.83
C ARG A 137 1.60 -0.58 -22.79
N ILE A 138 1.99 -0.08 -21.60
CA ILE A 138 3.25 0.65 -21.41
C ILE A 138 4.45 -0.28 -21.59
N ALA A 139 4.39 -1.49 -21.05
CA ALA A 139 5.43 -2.50 -21.25
C ALA A 139 5.63 -2.83 -22.73
N GLN A 140 4.54 -3.02 -23.48
CA GLN A 140 4.59 -3.26 -24.94
C GLN A 140 5.17 -2.07 -25.70
N LEU A 141 4.75 -0.84 -25.34
CA LEU A 141 5.26 0.39 -25.96
C LEU A 141 6.78 0.55 -25.79
N ALA A 142 7.28 0.20 -24.60
CA ALA A 142 8.71 0.30 -24.27
C ALA A 142 9.53 -0.91 -24.73
N GLY A 143 8.89 -2.05 -25.08
CA GLY A 143 9.60 -3.32 -25.25
C GLY A 143 10.28 -3.80 -23.96
N GLY A 144 9.78 -3.41 -22.78
CA GLY A 144 10.38 -3.58 -21.48
C GLY A 144 9.45 -4.13 -20.42
N SER A 145 9.71 -3.79 -19.16
CA SER A 145 8.93 -4.21 -18.00
C SER A 145 8.29 -2.98 -17.33
N ALA A 146 6.98 -3.01 -17.13
CA ALA A 146 6.25 -1.96 -16.42
C ALA A 146 5.85 -2.41 -15.02
N HIS A 147 5.92 -1.50 -14.06
CA HIS A 147 5.84 -1.78 -12.64
C HIS A 147 4.86 -0.87 -11.90
N LEU A 148 4.17 -1.43 -10.91
CA LEU A 148 3.50 -0.68 -9.85
C LEU A 148 4.28 -0.87 -8.56
N THR A 149 4.65 0.23 -7.90
CA THR A 149 5.46 0.21 -6.68
C THR A 149 4.87 1.11 -5.60
N ARG A 150 5.25 0.89 -4.33
CA ARG A 150 4.93 1.76 -3.19
C ARG A 150 6.17 2.06 -2.37
N LEU A 151 6.17 3.21 -1.69
CA LEU A 151 7.16 3.50 -0.65
C LEU A 151 6.94 2.63 0.59
N ALA A 152 8.03 2.16 1.16
CA ALA A 152 8.08 1.39 2.40
C ALA A 152 9.33 1.84 3.20
N GLY A 153 9.22 3.00 3.85
CA GLY A 153 10.35 3.67 4.48
C GLY A 153 11.38 4.15 3.45
N PRO A 154 12.67 3.80 3.61
CA PRO A 154 13.73 4.21 2.67
C PRO A 154 13.77 3.37 1.39
N GLU A 155 12.85 2.43 1.21
CA GLU A 155 12.79 1.51 0.09
C GLU A 155 11.47 1.64 -0.68
N ILE A 156 11.44 1.11 -1.88
CA ILE A 156 10.20 0.78 -2.59
C ILE A 156 9.94 -0.71 -2.49
N VAL A 157 8.66 -1.11 -2.60
CA VAL A 157 8.24 -2.50 -2.79
C VAL A 157 7.48 -2.62 -4.09
N TYR A 158 7.80 -3.66 -4.87
CA TYR A 158 7.12 -3.98 -6.12
C TYR A 158 5.80 -4.69 -5.80
N LEU A 159 4.68 -4.10 -6.21
CA LEU A 159 3.33 -4.65 -6.04
C LEU A 159 2.87 -5.44 -7.26
N HIS A 160 3.32 -5.05 -8.44
CA HIS A 160 2.97 -5.70 -9.69
C HIS A 160 4.01 -5.41 -10.77
N GLU A 161 4.25 -6.40 -11.63
CA GLU A 161 5.08 -6.31 -12.81
C GLU A 161 4.33 -6.86 -14.02
N VAL A 162 4.43 -6.18 -15.14
CA VAL A 162 4.00 -6.69 -16.44
C VAL A 162 5.15 -6.54 -17.42
N ARG A 163 5.52 -7.64 -18.05
CA ARG A 163 6.65 -7.73 -18.97
C ARG A 163 6.17 -7.87 -20.40
N ALA A 164 6.78 -7.12 -21.33
CA ALA A 164 6.56 -7.31 -22.75
C ALA A 164 7.17 -8.65 -23.23
N PRO A 165 6.62 -9.27 -24.28
CA PRO A 165 7.22 -10.47 -24.88
C PRO A 165 8.67 -10.17 -25.30
N GLY A 166 9.62 -11.02 -24.89
CA GLY A 166 11.05 -10.87 -25.22
C GLY A 166 11.83 -9.87 -24.36
N ALA A 167 11.19 -9.14 -23.46
CA ALA A 167 11.89 -8.24 -22.55
C ALA A 167 12.79 -9.00 -21.56
N VAL A 168 13.92 -8.37 -21.20
CA VAL A 168 14.90 -8.94 -20.26
C VAL A 168 14.25 -9.17 -18.89
N SER A 169 14.56 -10.30 -18.25
CA SER A 169 14.13 -10.57 -16.88
C SER A 169 14.91 -9.70 -15.91
N LEU A 170 14.21 -8.86 -15.16
CA LEU A 170 14.74 -7.99 -14.14
C LEU A 170 14.56 -8.60 -12.75
N VAL A 171 15.33 -8.12 -11.76
CA VAL A 171 15.17 -8.51 -10.34
C VAL A 171 14.06 -7.67 -9.70
N THR A 172 12.87 -7.70 -10.29
CA THR A 172 11.73 -6.82 -9.93
C THR A 172 10.43 -7.59 -9.67
N GLU A 173 10.55 -8.81 -9.16
CA GLU A 173 9.38 -9.62 -8.80
C GLU A 173 8.54 -8.97 -7.70
N VAL A 174 7.26 -9.34 -7.62
CA VAL A 174 6.33 -8.88 -6.57
C VAL A 174 6.90 -9.17 -5.19
N GLY A 175 6.94 -8.15 -4.34
CA GLY A 175 7.50 -8.23 -2.99
C GLY A 175 8.98 -7.87 -2.89
N VAL A 176 9.71 -7.78 -4.00
CA VAL A 176 11.11 -7.30 -4.00
C VAL A 176 11.16 -5.86 -3.50
N ARG A 177 12.19 -5.56 -2.72
CA ARG A 177 12.43 -4.23 -2.14
C ARG A 177 13.75 -3.68 -2.67
N LEU A 178 13.75 -2.43 -3.09
CA LEU A 178 14.94 -1.73 -3.57
C LEU A 178 15.05 -0.34 -2.93
N PRO A 179 16.28 0.19 -2.75
CA PRO A 179 16.49 1.53 -2.20
C PRO A 179 15.77 2.60 -3.03
N SER A 180 14.92 3.40 -2.40
CA SER A 180 14.06 4.38 -3.09
C SER A 180 14.87 5.44 -3.84
N LEU A 181 16.00 5.89 -3.30
CA LEU A 181 16.88 6.89 -3.95
C LEU A 181 17.63 6.36 -5.18
N LYS A 182 17.66 5.03 -5.37
CA LYS A 182 18.30 4.41 -6.55
C LYS A 182 17.34 4.11 -7.68
N THR A 183 16.02 4.16 -7.45
CA THR A 183 14.99 3.81 -8.43
C THR A 183 14.24 5.04 -8.91
N ALA A 184 13.81 5.08 -10.18
CA ALA A 184 12.96 6.14 -10.70
C ALA A 184 11.66 6.26 -9.89
N SER A 185 11.00 5.13 -9.61
CA SER A 185 9.78 5.07 -8.78
C SER A 185 9.96 5.67 -7.40
N GLY A 186 11.05 5.33 -6.72
CA GLY A 186 11.33 5.85 -5.39
C GLY A 186 11.61 7.35 -5.41
N ARG A 187 12.42 7.82 -6.36
CA ARG A 187 12.75 9.24 -6.53
C ARG A 187 11.50 10.09 -6.73
N ILE A 188 10.60 9.70 -7.63
CA ILE A 188 9.38 10.48 -7.89
C ILE A 188 8.41 10.47 -6.71
N MET A 189 8.31 9.35 -5.96
CA MET A 189 7.49 9.30 -4.75
C MET A 189 8.11 10.12 -3.61
N LEU A 190 9.42 10.03 -3.37
CA LEU A 190 10.12 10.84 -2.38
C LEU A 190 10.00 12.34 -2.69
N ALA A 191 10.01 12.71 -3.96
CA ALA A 191 9.82 14.10 -4.40
C ALA A 191 8.45 14.69 -4.01
N GLN A 192 7.43 13.86 -3.77
CA GLN A 192 6.09 14.29 -3.36
C GLN A 192 5.91 14.33 -1.84
N LEU A 193 6.87 13.83 -1.05
CA LEU A 193 6.75 13.81 0.41
C LEU A 193 6.92 15.21 1.02
N PRO A 194 6.28 15.46 2.17
CA PRO A 194 6.62 16.58 3.04
C PRO A 194 8.09 16.53 3.48
N GLU A 195 8.70 17.67 3.73
CA GLU A 195 10.13 17.81 4.07
C GLU A 195 10.56 16.90 5.25
N ALA A 196 9.74 16.81 6.29
CA ALA A 196 10.06 16.00 7.48
C ALA A 196 10.13 14.51 7.14
N GLU A 197 9.19 14.01 6.32
CA GLU A 197 9.14 12.61 5.90
C GLU A 197 10.28 12.28 4.91
N LEU A 198 10.57 13.19 3.97
CA LEU A 198 11.70 13.06 3.07
C LEU A 198 13.03 12.98 3.85
N ARG A 199 13.21 13.83 4.84
CA ARG A 199 14.42 13.82 5.69
C ARG A 199 14.52 12.52 6.49
N ALA A 200 13.42 12.00 7.02
CA ALA A 200 13.39 10.72 7.72
C ALA A 200 13.78 9.56 6.79
N ALA A 201 13.22 9.52 5.58
CA ALA A 201 13.56 8.51 4.57
C ALA A 201 15.04 8.59 4.16
N TYR A 202 15.56 9.80 3.93
CA TYR A 202 16.97 10.03 3.62
C TYR A 202 17.88 9.52 4.76
N ASN A 203 17.62 9.89 6.00
CA ASN A 203 18.43 9.48 7.16
C ASN A 203 18.47 7.94 7.32
N SER A 204 17.39 7.25 6.93
CA SER A 204 17.29 5.79 7.03
C SER A 204 17.82 5.05 5.80
N SER A 205 18.14 5.76 4.70
CA SER A 205 18.50 5.13 3.41
C SER A 205 19.95 4.69 3.29
N GLY A 206 20.84 5.17 4.18
CA GLY A 206 22.27 4.99 4.05
C GLY A 206 22.90 5.74 2.85
N GLU A 207 22.20 6.73 2.29
CA GLU A 207 22.69 7.57 1.20
C GLU A 207 23.94 8.35 1.64
N ARG A 208 24.94 8.45 0.76
CA ARG A 208 26.22 9.11 1.04
C ARG A 208 26.30 10.55 0.51
N ARG A 209 25.47 10.89 -0.48
CA ARG A 209 25.38 12.25 -1.00
C ARG A 209 24.80 13.17 0.07
N ARG A 210 25.12 14.45 0.04
CA ARG A 210 24.56 15.44 0.98
C ARG A 210 23.05 15.56 0.77
N TYR A 211 22.31 15.74 1.86
CA TYR A 211 20.86 15.93 1.81
C TYR A 211 20.43 17.06 0.87
N SER A 212 21.19 18.18 0.85
CA SER A 212 20.91 19.30 -0.05
C SER A 212 20.95 18.93 -1.53
N GLU A 213 21.90 18.08 -1.93
CA GLU A 213 22.02 17.59 -3.32
C GLU A 213 20.85 16.67 -3.69
N VAL A 214 20.51 15.76 -2.80
CA VAL A 214 19.35 14.86 -2.98
C VAL A 214 18.05 15.65 -3.06
N LYS A 215 17.87 16.63 -2.16
CA LYS A 215 16.68 17.47 -2.16
C LYS A 215 16.54 18.32 -3.42
N GLU A 216 17.63 18.85 -3.93
CA GLU A 216 17.64 19.62 -5.19
C GLU A 216 17.23 18.74 -6.37
N GLU A 217 17.82 17.54 -6.50
CA GLU A 217 17.46 16.54 -7.50
C GLU A 217 15.97 16.18 -7.43
N LEU A 218 15.48 15.83 -6.25
CA LEU A 218 14.06 15.47 -6.05
C LEU A 218 13.12 16.65 -6.34
N SER A 219 13.53 17.88 -6.02
CA SER A 219 12.77 19.08 -6.35
C SER A 219 12.67 19.29 -7.86
N ALA A 220 13.70 18.94 -8.63
CA ALA A 220 13.65 18.97 -10.09
C ALA A 220 12.65 17.92 -10.62
N TYR A 221 12.69 16.68 -10.12
CA TYR A 221 11.71 15.64 -10.48
C TYR A 221 10.26 16.04 -10.14
N ARG A 222 10.05 16.69 -8.98
CA ARG A 222 8.73 17.20 -8.62
C ARG A 222 8.20 18.24 -9.61
N ARG A 223 9.07 19.15 -10.09
CA ARG A 223 8.67 20.18 -11.07
C ARG A 223 8.36 19.62 -12.44
N GLN A 224 9.14 18.63 -12.89
CA GLN A 224 8.94 18.03 -14.23
C GLN A 224 7.86 16.93 -14.25
N GLY A 225 7.40 16.42 -13.09
CA GLY A 225 6.33 15.42 -12.97
C GLY A 225 6.79 13.97 -13.06
N PHE A 226 8.01 13.69 -13.47
CA PHE A 226 8.56 12.34 -13.60
C PHE A 226 9.99 12.26 -13.08
N ALA A 227 10.47 11.05 -12.81
CA ALA A 227 11.87 10.78 -12.50
C ALA A 227 12.42 9.71 -13.41
N THR A 228 13.73 9.76 -13.61
CA THR A 228 14.48 8.79 -14.39
C THR A 228 15.56 8.09 -13.57
N GLU A 229 15.97 6.93 -14.04
CA GLU A 229 17.09 6.17 -13.53
C GLU A 229 17.81 5.56 -14.69
N HIS A 230 19.13 5.61 -14.68
CA HIS A 230 20.00 5.10 -15.74
C HIS A 230 21.04 4.17 -15.15
N GLU A 231 20.94 2.87 -15.46
CA GLU A 231 21.87 1.80 -15.08
C GLU A 231 22.17 1.64 -13.56
N ALA A 232 21.46 2.34 -12.67
CA ALA A 232 21.73 2.30 -11.22
C ALA A 232 21.24 0.99 -10.56
N ILE A 233 20.26 0.32 -11.16
CA ILE A 233 19.71 -0.96 -10.70
C ILE A 233 20.16 -2.11 -11.60
N SER A 234 20.05 -1.93 -12.91
CA SER A 234 20.37 -2.97 -13.89
C SER A 234 21.18 -2.39 -15.04
N ARG A 235 22.37 -2.94 -15.28
CA ARG A 235 23.25 -2.49 -16.36
C ARG A 235 22.58 -2.62 -17.72
N GLY A 236 22.73 -1.62 -18.58
CA GLY A 236 22.10 -1.56 -19.91
C GLY A 236 20.61 -1.27 -19.89
N GLN A 237 20.05 -0.90 -18.73
CA GLN A 237 18.64 -0.58 -18.56
C GLN A 237 18.48 0.87 -18.06
N GLU A 238 17.41 1.49 -18.48
CA GLU A 238 16.95 2.77 -17.94
C GLU A 238 15.48 2.69 -17.56
N SER A 239 15.09 3.55 -16.65
CA SER A 239 13.72 3.55 -16.13
C SER A 239 13.16 4.97 -16.08
N VAL A 240 11.87 5.10 -16.32
CA VAL A 240 11.12 6.32 -16.10
C VAL A 240 9.90 6.01 -15.23
N ALA A 241 9.53 6.94 -14.35
CA ALA A 241 8.43 6.75 -13.40
C ALA A 241 7.66 8.04 -13.14
N VAL A 242 6.35 7.89 -12.89
CA VAL A 242 5.44 8.94 -12.41
C VAL A 242 4.77 8.52 -11.12
N ALA A 243 4.40 9.48 -10.27
CA ALA A 243 3.68 9.21 -9.02
C ALA A 243 2.16 9.12 -9.27
N VAL A 244 1.51 8.18 -8.60
CA VAL A 244 0.05 8.15 -8.43
C VAL A 244 -0.25 8.81 -7.10
N LEU A 245 -0.83 10.00 -7.13
CA LEU A 245 -1.13 10.77 -5.93
C LEU A 245 -2.55 10.46 -5.44
N ASP A 246 -2.73 10.42 -4.11
CA ASP A 246 -4.04 10.34 -3.47
C ASP A 246 -4.76 11.70 -3.42
N HIS A 247 -5.93 11.74 -2.80
CA HIS A 247 -6.74 12.97 -2.63
C HIS A 247 -6.08 14.05 -1.76
N LEU A 248 -5.05 13.67 -0.98
CA LEU A 248 -4.24 14.60 -0.17
C LEU A 248 -2.94 15.01 -0.89
N SER A 249 -2.81 14.70 -2.19
CA SER A 249 -1.59 14.91 -2.98
C SER A 249 -0.37 14.19 -2.43
N ARG A 250 -0.57 13.06 -1.73
CA ARG A 250 0.51 12.20 -1.21
C ARG A 250 0.76 11.04 -2.18
N PRO A 251 2.00 10.54 -2.28
CA PRO A 251 2.33 9.44 -3.19
C PRO A 251 1.76 8.12 -2.67
N ALA A 252 0.65 7.69 -3.23
CA ALA A 252 0.03 6.40 -2.92
C ALA A 252 0.75 5.24 -3.59
N ALA A 253 1.31 5.46 -4.78
CA ALA A 253 2.08 4.51 -5.56
C ALA A 253 2.93 5.23 -6.61
N ALA A 254 3.76 4.49 -7.36
CA ALA A 254 4.33 4.95 -8.61
C ALA A 254 4.11 3.90 -9.71
N LEU A 255 3.90 4.39 -10.94
CA LEU A 255 4.00 3.62 -12.17
C LEU A 255 5.36 3.88 -12.78
N ALA A 256 6.03 2.83 -13.20
CA ALA A 256 7.34 2.91 -13.84
C ALA A 256 7.43 1.95 -15.03
N VAL A 257 8.35 2.22 -15.92
CA VAL A 257 8.75 1.29 -16.97
C VAL A 257 10.27 1.28 -17.08
N THR A 258 10.82 0.08 -17.21
CA THR A 258 12.26 -0.19 -17.41
C THR A 258 12.45 -0.81 -18.78
N PHE A 259 13.40 -0.30 -19.55
CA PHE A 259 13.66 -0.69 -20.93
C PHE A 259 15.15 -0.55 -21.26
N PRO A 260 15.67 -1.19 -22.32
CA PRO A 260 17.07 -1.06 -22.71
C PRO A 260 17.44 0.39 -23.04
N VAL A 261 18.62 0.83 -22.61
CA VAL A 261 19.12 2.19 -22.84
C VAL A 261 18.98 2.59 -24.30
N GLY A 262 18.34 3.73 -24.55
CA GLY A 262 18.17 4.31 -25.90
C GLY A 262 17.21 3.55 -26.81
N SER A 263 16.44 2.57 -26.32
CA SER A 263 15.55 1.77 -27.16
C SER A 263 14.15 2.37 -27.34
N ALA A 264 13.76 3.37 -26.55
CA ALA A 264 12.43 3.96 -26.57
C ALA A 264 12.45 5.48 -26.38
N ASP A 265 11.39 6.15 -26.82
CA ASP A 265 11.18 7.59 -26.60
C ASP A 265 10.67 7.82 -25.17
N THR A 266 11.54 8.34 -24.32
CA THR A 266 11.24 8.66 -22.92
C THR A 266 10.02 9.59 -22.77
N GLN A 267 9.85 10.59 -23.65
CA GLN A 267 8.73 11.52 -23.57
C GLN A 267 7.40 10.85 -23.88
N GLN A 268 7.38 9.93 -24.84
CA GLN A 268 6.21 9.13 -25.17
C GLN A 268 5.83 8.22 -23.97
N LEU A 269 6.82 7.61 -23.32
CA LEU A 269 6.59 6.78 -22.15
C LEU A 269 6.10 7.58 -20.95
N VAL A 270 6.63 8.78 -20.71
CA VAL A 270 6.14 9.70 -19.68
C VAL A 270 4.66 10.00 -19.90
N SER A 271 4.27 10.42 -21.11
CA SER A 271 2.87 10.74 -21.41
C SER A 271 1.94 9.54 -21.20
N ALA A 272 2.38 8.33 -21.55
CA ALA A 272 1.61 7.11 -21.34
C ALA A 272 1.46 6.77 -19.85
N LEU A 273 2.53 6.96 -19.05
CA LEU A 273 2.53 6.76 -17.60
C LEU A 273 1.63 7.79 -16.90
N GLU A 274 1.69 9.06 -17.27
CA GLU A 274 0.84 10.13 -16.72
C GLU A 274 -0.64 9.85 -16.98
N GLY A 275 -1.01 9.52 -18.22
CA GLY A 275 -2.40 9.15 -18.54
C GLY A 275 -2.89 7.93 -17.76
N ALA A 276 -2.01 6.94 -17.50
CA ALA A 276 -2.32 5.80 -16.67
C ALA A 276 -2.46 6.19 -15.19
N ALA A 277 -1.59 7.05 -14.68
CA ALA A 277 -1.64 7.54 -13.29
C ALA A 277 -2.91 8.34 -13.01
N ASP A 278 -3.31 9.22 -13.94
CA ASP A 278 -4.55 9.99 -13.86
C ASP A 278 -5.79 9.08 -13.90
N GLY A 279 -5.79 8.07 -14.77
CA GLY A 279 -6.84 7.06 -14.80
C GLY A 279 -6.98 6.29 -13.51
N LEU A 280 -5.87 5.90 -12.88
CA LEU A 280 -5.85 5.23 -11.59
C LEU A 280 -6.32 6.17 -10.47
N ARG A 281 -5.89 7.43 -10.49
CA ARG A 281 -6.30 8.45 -9.53
C ARG A 281 -7.81 8.65 -9.56
N ALA A 282 -8.39 8.85 -10.75
CA ALA A 282 -9.82 9.05 -10.91
C ALA A 282 -10.66 7.85 -10.45
N GLN A 283 -10.21 6.63 -10.73
CA GLN A 283 -10.96 5.41 -10.41
C GLN A 283 -10.79 4.95 -8.96
N PHE A 284 -9.61 5.17 -8.36
CA PHE A 284 -9.30 4.64 -7.03
C PHE A 284 -9.50 5.66 -5.91
N PHE A 285 -9.18 6.93 -6.15
CA PHE A 285 -9.27 7.98 -5.13
C PHE A 285 -10.50 8.89 -5.32
N GLY A 286 -11.24 8.73 -6.44
CA GLY A 286 -12.40 9.55 -6.78
C GLY A 286 -12.02 10.94 -7.28
N ASN A 287 -12.96 11.58 -7.97
CA ASN A 287 -12.92 13.03 -8.16
C ASN A 287 -13.48 13.67 -6.88
N VAL A 288 -12.64 14.31 -6.10
CA VAL A 288 -13.08 15.23 -5.05
C VAL A 288 -13.39 16.58 -5.69
#